data_956dc8f57d9fd120f8981314563c3d28
#
_entry.id   956dc8f57d9fd120f8981314563c3d28
#
_cell.length_a   1.000
_cell.length_b   1.000
_cell.length_c   1.000
_cell.angle_alpha   90.00
_cell.angle_beta   90.00
_cell.angle_gamma   90.00
#
_symmetry.space_group_name_H-M   'P 1'
#
loop_
_entity.id
_entity.type
_entity.pdbx_description
1 polymer ?
#
loop_
_entity_poly.entity_id
_entity_poly.type
_entity_poly.pdbx_seq_one_letter_code
_entity_poly.pdbx_strand_id
1 'polypeptide(L)' 'NLDSYELFRGFISGLYAGNYDISHVFIDNLCKTIGREVDKDTENFLNWLDAFGEKNNIKFTVTISADLSLATDGMQKFL' A
#
# COMPACT_ATOMS: atom_id res chain seq x y z
N ASN A 1 -3.72 -4.71 -14.10
CA ASN A 1 -2.51 -4.13 -13.54
C ASN A 1 -2.72 -2.67 -13.20
N LEU A 2 -2.50 -2.31 -11.94
CA LEU A 2 -2.62 -0.93 -11.47
C LEU A 2 -1.27 -0.24 -11.68
N ASP A 3 -1.24 0.79 -12.51
CA ASP A 3 -0.01 1.45 -12.89
C ASP A 3 0.26 2.78 -12.16
N SER A 4 -0.56 3.08 -11.14
CA SER A 4 -0.32 4.24 -10.31
C SER A 4 -0.84 4.02 -8.90
N TYR A 5 -0.19 4.66 -7.93
CA TYR A 5 -0.63 4.60 -6.54
C TYR A 5 -1.96 5.31 -6.34
N GLU A 6 -2.23 6.32 -7.15
CA GLU A 6 -3.50 7.03 -7.09
C GLU A 6 -4.67 6.11 -7.43
N LEU A 7 -4.53 5.32 -8.51
CA LEU A 7 -5.54 4.33 -8.86
C LEU A 7 -5.70 3.28 -7.78
N PHE A 8 -4.59 2.86 -7.19
CA PHE A 8 -4.61 1.86 -6.13
C PHE A 8 -5.34 2.39 -4.89
N ARG A 9 -5.10 3.64 -4.51
CA ARG A 9 -5.83 4.27 -3.41
C ARG A 9 -7.33 4.27 -3.68
N GLY A 10 -7.72 4.62 -4.90
CA GLY A 10 -9.11 4.60 -5.31
C GLY A 10 -9.72 3.22 -5.24
N PHE A 11 -8.97 2.21 -5.68
CA PHE A 11 -9.42 0.83 -5.62
C PHE A 11 -9.66 0.38 -4.19
N ILE A 12 -8.73 0.66 -3.28
CA ILE A 12 -8.85 0.28 -1.87
C ILE A 12 -10.01 1.01 -1.21
N SER A 13 -10.16 2.31 -1.49
CA SER A 13 -11.25 3.11 -0.94
C SER A 13 -12.61 2.58 -1.41
N GLY A 14 -12.70 2.22 -2.69
CA GLY A 14 -13.92 1.64 -3.25
C GLY A 14 -14.24 0.27 -2.66
N LEU A 15 -13.21 -0.53 -2.44
CA LEU A 15 -13.38 -1.85 -1.83
C LEU A 15 -13.95 -1.73 -0.42
N TYR A 16 -13.42 -0.81 0.38
CA TYR A 16 -13.92 -0.56 1.73
C TYR A 16 -15.34 -0.01 1.69
N ALA A 17 -15.61 0.94 0.79
CA ALA A 17 -16.95 1.53 0.68
C ALA A 17 -18.00 0.49 0.31
N GLY A 18 -17.62 -0.53 -0.45
CA GLY A 18 -18.52 -1.61 -0.84
C GLY A 18 -18.66 -2.71 0.19
N ASN A 19 -17.79 -2.76 1.18
CA ASN A 19 -17.82 -3.84 2.18
C ASN A 19 -17.17 -3.36 3.48
N TYR A 20 -18.00 -2.91 4.40
CA TYR A 20 -17.54 -2.39 5.70
C TYR A 20 -17.01 -3.48 6.64
N ASP A 21 -17.20 -4.75 6.28
CA ASP A 21 -16.74 -5.85 7.12
C ASP A 21 -15.27 -6.21 6.88
N ILE A 22 -14.60 -5.52 5.97
CA ILE A 22 -13.19 -5.76 5.72
C ILE A 22 -12.39 -5.33 6.94
N SER A 23 -11.61 -6.25 7.51
CA SER A 23 -10.75 -5.99 8.66
C SER A 23 -9.27 -6.17 8.36
N HIS A 24 -8.95 -6.83 7.27
CA HIS A 24 -7.56 -7.11 6.90
C HIS A 24 -7.43 -7.15 5.38
N VAL A 25 -6.46 -6.45 4.86
CA VAL A 25 -6.13 -6.46 3.42
C VAL A 25 -4.67 -6.88 3.27
N PHE A 26 -4.44 -7.83 2.41
CA PHE A 26 -3.10 -8.36 2.12
C PHE A 26 -2.69 -7.92 0.72
N ILE A 27 -1.57 -7.23 0.61
CA ILE A 27 -1.03 -6.78 -0.67
C ILE A 27 0.30 -7.50 -0.89
N ASP A 28 0.31 -8.43 -1.84
CA ASP A 28 1.49 -9.22 -2.14
C ASP A 28 2.24 -8.61 -3.31
N ASN A 29 3.55 -8.40 -3.13
CA ASN A 29 4.44 -7.89 -4.16
C ASN A 29 3.96 -6.55 -4.73
N LEU A 30 4.04 -5.52 -3.90
CA LEU A 30 3.55 -4.18 -4.23
C LEU A 30 4.18 -3.63 -5.51
N CYS A 31 5.49 -3.80 -5.68
CA CYS A 31 6.19 -3.28 -6.86
C CYS A 31 5.68 -3.93 -8.15
N LYS A 32 5.37 -5.22 -8.11
CA LYS A 32 4.82 -5.92 -9.27
C LYS A 32 3.40 -5.45 -9.57
N THR A 33 2.61 -5.25 -8.53
CA THR A 33 1.22 -4.79 -8.67
C THR A 33 1.15 -3.43 -9.32
N ILE A 34 2.03 -2.52 -8.89
CA ILE A 34 2.11 -1.17 -9.45
C ILE A 34 2.88 -1.13 -10.76
N GLY A 35 3.85 -2.04 -10.94
CA GLY A 35 4.66 -2.09 -12.15
C GLY A 35 5.82 -1.12 -12.14
N ARG A 36 6.31 -0.74 -10.96
CA ARG A 36 7.44 0.18 -10.83
C ARG A 36 8.23 -0.14 -9.57
N GLU A 37 9.47 0.35 -9.55
CA GLU A 37 10.35 0.16 -8.41
C GLU A 37 9.98 1.10 -7.26
N VAL A 38 10.56 0.80 -6.11
CA VAL A 38 10.37 1.61 -4.90
C VAL A 38 10.89 3.02 -5.12
N ASP A 39 10.07 4.01 -4.76
CA ASP A 39 10.42 5.42 -4.83
C ASP A 39 9.68 6.19 -3.73
N LYS A 40 9.74 7.52 -3.80
CA LYS A 40 9.08 8.37 -2.82
C LYS A 40 7.56 8.20 -2.84
N ASP A 41 7.00 7.95 -4.00
CA ASP A 41 5.55 7.71 -4.11
C ASP A 41 5.15 6.43 -3.38
N THR A 42 6.04 5.42 -3.37
CA THR A 42 5.81 4.20 -2.60
C THR A 42 5.74 4.51 -1.11
N GLU A 43 6.66 5.34 -0.62
CA GLU A 43 6.65 5.77 0.78
C GLU A 43 5.36 6.50 1.12
N ASN A 44 4.95 7.43 0.27
CA ASN A 44 3.72 8.19 0.48
C ASN A 44 2.49 7.27 0.48
N PHE A 45 2.48 6.28 -0.39
CA PHE A 45 1.39 5.32 -0.45
C PHE A 45 1.31 4.48 0.84
N LEU A 46 2.45 4.01 1.33
CA LEU A 46 2.47 3.22 2.57
C LEU A 46 2.01 4.04 3.77
N ASN A 47 2.40 5.31 3.83
CA ASN A 47 1.92 6.21 4.87
C ASN A 47 0.41 6.44 4.77
N TRP A 48 -0.11 6.52 3.55
CA TRP A 48 -1.54 6.64 3.32
C TRP A 48 -2.28 5.38 3.79
N LEU A 49 -1.73 4.19 3.50
CA LEU A 49 -2.32 2.94 3.96
C LEU A 49 -2.39 2.89 5.48
N ASP A 50 -1.32 3.32 6.15
CA ASP A 50 -1.27 3.32 7.60
C ASP A 50 -2.36 4.20 8.18
N ALA A 51 -2.52 5.42 7.66
CA ALA A 51 -3.54 6.36 8.12
C ALA A 51 -4.96 5.85 7.79
N PHE A 52 -5.15 5.31 6.59
CA PHE A 52 -6.44 4.78 6.17
C PHE A 52 -6.85 3.58 7.04
N GLY A 53 -5.90 2.71 7.33
CA GLY A 53 -6.15 1.54 8.17
C GLY A 53 -6.49 1.92 9.60
N GLU A 54 -5.79 2.90 10.15
CA GLU A 54 -6.06 3.38 11.50
C GLU A 54 -7.45 4.02 11.59
N LYS A 55 -7.77 4.86 10.60
CA LYS A 55 -9.07 5.54 10.56
C LYS A 55 -10.23 4.56 10.44
N ASN A 56 -10.07 3.51 9.66
CA ASN A 56 -11.15 2.60 9.31
C ASN A 56 -11.04 1.23 9.99
N ASN A 57 -10.10 1.08 10.89
CA ASN A 57 -9.87 -0.15 11.65
C ASN A 57 -9.58 -1.34 10.73
N ILE A 58 -8.72 -1.13 9.75
CA ILE A 58 -8.28 -2.15 8.80
C ILE A 58 -6.79 -2.37 8.97
N LYS A 59 -6.39 -3.63 9.05
CA LYS A 59 -4.98 -4.00 9.06
C LYS A 59 -4.52 -4.26 7.63
N PHE A 60 -3.43 -3.64 7.24
CA PHE A 60 -2.79 -3.90 5.96
C PHE A 60 -1.49 -4.66 6.17
N THR A 61 -1.33 -5.75 5.44
CA THR A 61 -0.07 -6.48 5.38
C THR A 61 0.45 -6.37 3.95
N VAL A 62 1.64 -5.81 3.79
CA VAL A 62 2.20 -5.51 2.47
C VAL A 62 3.55 -6.18 2.33
N THR A 63 3.73 -6.95 1.25
CA THR A 63 5.05 -7.42 0.88
C THR A 63 5.56 -6.58 -0.28
N ILE A 64 6.84 -6.24 -0.22
CA ILE A 64 7.49 -5.39 -1.22
C ILE A 64 8.65 -6.17 -1.81
N SER A 65 8.48 -6.72 -3.00
CA SER A 65 9.55 -7.45 -3.67
C SER A 65 10.47 -6.45 -4.36
N ALA A 66 11.29 -5.77 -3.58
CA ALA A 66 12.17 -4.74 -4.06
C ALA A 66 13.55 -4.92 -3.46
N ASP A 67 14.54 -4.29 -4.10
CA ASP A 67 15.89 -4.20 -3.54
C ASP A 67 15.83 -3.26 -2.33
N LEU A 68 16.15 -3.78 -1.15
CA LEU A 68 16.07 -3.02 0.09
C LEU A 68 16.97 -1.79 0.08
N SER A 69 18.03 -1.80 -0.74
CA SER A 69 18.90 -0.63 -0.86
C SER A 69 18.21 0.57 -1.48
N LEU A 70 17.07 0.36 -2.13
CA LEU A 70 16.29 1.43 -2.74
C LEU A 70 15.21 1.99 -1.79
N ALA A 71 15.02 1.38 -0.64
CA ALA A 71 14.00 1.82 0.31
C ALA A 71 14.40 3.17 0.91
N THR A 72 13.44 4.09 1.00
CA THR A 72 13.65 5.38 1.66
C THR A 72 13.61 5.20 3.17
N ASP A 73 14.10 6.18 3.92
CA ASP A 73 14.07 6.14 5.38
C ASP A 73 12.65 5.96 5.91
N GLY A 74 11.69 6.64 5.29
CA GLY A 74 10.30 6.54 5.72
C GLY A 74 9.71 5.16 5.49
N MET A 75 10.24 4.39 4.54
CA MET A 75 9.77 3.04 4.25
C MET A 75 10.38 2.00 5.19
N GLN A 76 11.50 2.29 5.82
CA GLN A 76 12.19 1.32 6.67
C GLN A 76 11.29 0.77 7.77
N LYS A 77 10.37 1.56 8.27
CA LYS A 77 9.45 1.14 9.33
C LYS A 77 8.45 0.07 8.88
N PHE A 78 8.30 -0.15 7.57
CA PHE A 78 7.39 -1.16 7.03
C PHE A 78 8.09 -2.46 6.63
N LEU A 79 9.41 -2.51 6.74
CA LEU A 79 10.19 -3.67 6.29
C LEU A 79 10.50 -4.68 7.43
#